data_5a3e7d72d8c87412ffdaf61ca7e88537
#
_entry.id   5a3e7d72d8c87412ffdaf61ca7e88537
#
_cell.length_a   1.000
_cell.length_b   1.000
_cell.length_c   1.000
_cell.angle_alpha   90.00
_cell.angle_beta   90.00
_cell.angle_gamma   90.00
#
_symmetry.space_group_name_H-M   'P 1'
#
loop_
_entity.id
_entity.type
_entity.pdbx_description
1 polymer ?
#
loop_
_entity_poly.entity_id
_entity_poly.type
_entity_poly.pdbx_seq_one_letter_code
_entity_poly.pdbx_strand_id
1 'polypeptide(L)'
;PYLPEMTAGKRSIGLELKDAGALAAAHKLIEGCDVFLSNFTPDALERMGMSYAQLHPVNPGLIHVMMPGFGADPELPYYPFRAFGPNQAPLVGLDALTGHPGEEPAGIASVAPPDYVAGMHAVVSILSALEHRDQTGEGVSLVISQMETTVSLLGPYLIDHAITGRT
;
A
#
# COMPACT_ATOMS: atom_id res chain seq x y z
N PRO A 1 -10.58 1.40 19.93
CA PRO A 1 -10.27 -0.03 20.13
C PRO A 1 -9.29 -0.57 19.09
N TYR A 2 -9.20 -0.02 17.87
CA TYR A 2 -8.29 -0.49 16.81
C TYR A 2 -6.80 -0.34 17.12
N LEU A 3 -6.41 0.73 17.84
CA LEU A 3 -5.00 1.05 18.02
C LEU A 3 -4.18 -0.05 18.72
N PRO A 4 -4.65 -0.70 19.78
CA PRO A 4 -3.91 -1.79 20.40
C PRO A 4 -3.71 -3.00 19.50
N GLU A 5 -4.69 -3.34 18.68
CA GLU A 5 -4.61 -4.46 17.72
C GLU A 5 -3.60 -4.15 16.61
N MET A 6 -3.65 -2.93 16.07
CA MET A 6 -2.76 -2.48 15.01
C MET A 6 -1.30 -2.30 15.46
N THR A 7 -1.07 -2.06 16.76
CA THR A 7 0.26 -1.80 17.32
C THR A 7 0.85 -2.98 18.09
N ALA A 8 0.12 -4.08 18.23
CA ALA A 8 0.60 -5.26 18.95
C ALA A 8 1.94 -5.76 18.40
N GLY A 9 2.91 -5.98 19.28
CA GLY A 9 4.24 -6.45 18.93
C GLY A 9 5.15 -5.41 18.23
N LYS A 10 4.68 -4.17 18.03
CA LYS A 10 5.45 -3.11 17.38
C LYS A 10 6.11 -2.19 18.39
N ARG A 11 7.27 -1.67 18.03
CA ARG A 11 7.91 -0.54 18.70
C ARG A 11 7.51 0.75 18.02
N SER A 12 7.40 1.85 18.76
CA SER A 12 7.09 3.17 18.22
C SER A 12 8.25 4.12 18.44
N ILE A 13 8.51 4.95 17.44
CA ILE A 13 9.48 6.05 17.52
C ILE A 13 8.85 7.29 16.88
N GLY A 14 9.05 8.45 17.51
CA GLY A 14 8.66 9.75 16.95
C GLY A 14 9.86 10.44 16.31
N LEU A 15 9.78 10.73 15.02
CA LEU A 15 10.82 11.44 14.27
C LEU A 15 10.18 12.56 13.44
N GLU A 16 10.69 13.78 13.56
CA GLU A 16 10.33 14.89 12.67
C GLU A 16 11.27 14.87 11.44
N LEU A 17 10.85 14.18 10.38
CA LEU A 17 11.69 13.94 9.19
C LEU A 17 12.09 15.22 8.41
N LYS A 18 11.56 16.39 8.78
CA LYS A 18 12.03 17.68 8.25
C LYS A 18 13.29 18.17 8.98
N ASP A 19 13.59 17.61 10.15
CA ASP A 19 14.83 17.86 10.87
C ASP A 19 15.93 16.95 10.32
N ALA A 20 17.08 17.52 9.99
CA ALA A 20 18.19 16.78 9.39
C ALA A 20 18.76 15.69 10.32
N GLY A 21 18.76 15.94 11.63
CA GLY A 21 19.22 14.95 12.62
C GLY A 21 18.26 13.79 12.75
N ALA A 22 16.95 14.05 12.72
CA ALA A 22 15.92 13.02 12.75
C ALA A 22 15.92 12.20 11.45
N LEU A 23 16.13 12.82 10.29
CA LEU A 23 16.28 12.13 9.02
C LEU A 23 17.53 11.23 9.02
N ALA A 24 18.65 11.71 9.51
CA ALA A 24 19.86 10.90 9.65
C ALA A 24 19.65 9.70 10.59
N ALA A 25 18.90 9.88 11.69
CA ALA A 25 18.53 8.79 12.57
C ALA A 25 17.61 7.77 11.88
N ALA A 26 16.66 8.22 11.04
CA ALA A 26 15.82 7.34 10.23
C ALA A 26 16.66 6.50 9.25
N HIS A 27 17.59 7.14 8.51
CA HIS A 27 18.51 6.42 7.62
C HIS A 27 19.36 5.41 8.38
N LYS A 28 19.83 5.76 9.59
CA LYS A 28 20.59 4.83 10.44
C LYS A 28 19.77 3.60 10.87
N LEU A 29 18.47 3.75 11.09
CA LEU A 29 17.57 2.61 11.31
C LEU A 29 17.43 1.75 10.05
N ILE A 30 17.33 2.37 8.87
CA ILE A 30 17.21 1.67 7.58
C ILE A 30 18.44 0.82 7.26
N GLU A 31 19.65 1.21 7.69
CA GLU A 31 20.85 0.39 7.49
C GLU A 31 20.71 -1.04 8.01
N GLY A 32 19.92 -1.24 9.07
CA GLY A 32 19.69 -2.55 9.68
C GLY A 32 18.30 -3.15 9.42
N CYS A 33 17.51 -2.58 8.52
CA CYS A 33 16.18 -3.08 8.21
C CYS A 33 16.19 -4.04 7.01
N ASP A 34 15.38 -5.09 7.08
CA ASP A 34 15.09 -5.94 5.93
C ASP A 34 14.07 -5.32 5.01
N VAL A 35 13.06 -4.69 5.59
CA VAL A 35 11.91 -4.15 4.88
C VAL A 35 11.59 -2.74 5.37
N PHE A 36 11.42 -1.79 4.46
CA PHE A 36 10.79 -0.51 4.71
C PHE A 36 9.44 -0.47 4.01
N LEU A 37 8.37 -0.23 4.77
CA LEU A 37 7.01 -0.20 4.26
C LEU A 37 6.36 1.14 4.58
N SER A 38 5.69 1.72 3.59
CA SER A 38 5.00 3.00 3.70
C SER A 38 3.73 3.04 2.85
N ASN A 39 2.72 3.75 3.31
CA ASN A 39 1.51 4.09 2.53
C ASN A 39 1.51 5.54 2.02
N PHE A 40 2.63 6.25 2.11
CA PHE A 40 2.78 7.56 1.50
C PHE A 40 2.82 7.49 -0.02
N THR A 41 2.47 8.62 -0.67
CA THR A 41 2.66 8.74 -2.12
C THR A 41 4.15 8.79 -2.47
N PRO A 42 4.56 8.36 -3.69
CA PRO A 42 5.96 8.41 -4.12
C PRO A 42 6.59 9.79 -3.96
N ASP A 43 5.89 10.85 -4.38
CA ASP A 43 6.36 12.24 -4.24
C ASP A 43 6.56 12.65 -2.77
N ALA A 44 5.73 12.14 -1.86
CA ALA A 44 5.90 12.41 -0.44
C ALA A 44 7.14 11.73 0.11
N LEU A 45 7.39 10.47 -0.26
CA LEU A 45 8.61 9.75 0.12
C LEU A 45 9.86 10.44 -0.42
N GLU A 46 9.84 10.88 -1.68
CA GLU A 46 10.95 11.62 -2.29
C GLU A 46 11.26 12.90 -1.49
N ARG A 47 10.24 13.72 -1.21
CA ARG A 47 10.42 14.95 -0.41
C ARG A 47 10.88 14.71 1.02
N MET A 48 10.57 13.56 1.59
CA MET A 48 10.98 13.15 2.95
C MET A 48 12.38 12.53 2.99
N GLY A 49 13.04 12.34 1.86
CA GLY A 49 14.34 11.67 1.83
C GLY A 49 14.26 10.16 2.03
N MET A 50 13.10 9.53 1.75
CA MET A 50 12.80 8.15 2.03
C MET A 50 12.40 7.35 0.78
N SER A 51 12.66 7.87 -0.43
CA SER A 51 12.46 7.11 -1.66
C SER A 51 13.47 5.96 -1.80
N TYR A 52 13.14 4.97 -2.64
CA TYR A 52 14.06 3.87 -2.90
C TYR A 52 15.42 4.34 -3.39
N ALA A 53 15.46 5.32 -4.31
CA ALA A 53 16.69 5.87 -4.85
C ALA A 53 17.59 6.51 -3.76
N GLN A 54 16.97 7.08 -2.71
CA GLN A 54 17.68 7.69 -1.58
C GLN A 54 18.11 6.64 -0.53
N LEU A 55 17.34 5.57 -0.36
CA LEU A 55 17.62 4.53 0.64
C LEU A 55 18.49 3.39 0.13
N HIS A 56 18.45 3.08 -1.16
CA HIS A 56 19.25 2.00 -1.75
C HIS A 56 20.77 2.14 -1.52
N PRO A 57 21.38 3.34 -1.63
CA PRO A 57 22.79 3.51 -1.28
C PRO A 57 23.11 3.25 0.20
N VAL A 58 22.11 3.43 1.08
CA VAL A 58 22.24 3.19 2.54
C VAL A 58 22.13 1.70 2.85
N ASN A 59 21.21 1.00 2.17
CA ASN A 59 21.01 -0.44 2.32
C ASN A 59 20.64 -1.08 0.97
N PRO A 60 21.61 -1.59 0.22
CA PRO A 60 21.38 -2.23 -1.08
C PRO A 60 20.47 -3.46 -1.03
N GLY A 61 20.38 -4.13 0.10
CA GLY A 61 19.51 -5.30 0.31
C GLY A 61 18.09 -4.96 0.78
N LEU A 62 17.74 -3.67 0.86
CA LEU A 62 16.45 -3.23 1.37
C LEU A 62 15.29 -3.64 0.45
N ILE A 63 14.26 -4.26 1.01
CA ILE A 63 12.97 -4.41 0.35
C ILE A 63 12.14 -3.14 0.65
N HIS A 64 12.04 -2.26 -0.32
CA HIS A 64 11.32 -1.00 -0.19
C HIS A 64 9.91 -1.15 -0.74
N VAL A 65 8.90 -1.02 0.11
CA VAL A 65 7.48 -1.24 -0.23
C VAL A 65 6.69 0.04 -0.12
N MET A 66 6.10 0.45 -1.20
CA MET A 66 5.14 1.56 -1.25
C MET A 66 3.74 1.00 -1.45
N MET A 67 2.78 1.48 -0.65
CA MET A 67 1.36 1.12 -0.74
C MET A 67 0.51 2.37 -0.99
N PRO A 68 0.74 3.11 -2.09
CA PRO A 68 -0.08 4.28 -2.43
C PRO A 68 -1.49 3.85 -2.82
N GLY A 69 -2.47 4.72 -2.60
CA GLY A 69 -3.85 4.43 -2.94
C GLY A 69 -4.08 4.11 -4.41
N PHE A 70 -3.46 4.88 -5.29
CA PHE A 70 -3.71 4.84 -6.73
C PHE A 70 -2.47 4.48 -7.58
N GLY A 71 -1.49 3.82 -6.96
CA GLY A 71 -0.27 3.44 -7.66
C GLY A 71 0.79 4.53 -7.68
N ALA A 72 1.84 4.32 -8.46
CA ALA A 72 3.02 5.19 -8.51
C ALA A 72 3.30 5.77 -9.90
N ASP A 73 2.44 5.52 -10.88
CA ASP A 73 2.60 6.04 -12.23
C ASP A 73 1.96 7.45 -12.33
N PRO A 74 2.76 8.51 -12.56
CA PRO A 74 2.27 9.88 -12.66
C PRO A 74 1.36 10.14 -13.87
N GLU A 75 1.34 9.27 -14.87
CA GLU A 75 0.46 9.37 -16.03
C GLU A 75 -0.97 8.89 -15.75
N LEU A 76 -1.19 8.20 -14.64
CA LEU A 76 -2.52 7.74 -14.26
C LEU A 76 -3.39 8.90 -13.75
N PRO A 77 -4.66 8.97 -14.15
CA PRO A 77 -5.55 10.11 -13.83
C PRO A 77 -5.81 10.28 -12.33
N TYR A 78 -5.70 9.22 -11.54
CA TYR A 78 -5.91 9.26 -10.09
C TYR A 78 -4.62 9.48 -9.28
N TYR A 79 -3.45 9.51 -9.92
CA TYR A 79 -2.17 9.70 -9.25
C TYR A 79 -2.11 10.91 -8.29
N PRO A 80 -2.65 12.12 -8.65
CA PRO A 80 -2.58 13.28 -7.75
C PRO A 80 -3.55 13.22 -6.57
N PHE A 81 -4.47 12.25 -6.56
CA PHE A 81 -5.49 12.18 -5.51
C PHE A 81 -5.00 11.47 -4.26
N ARG A 82 -5.54 11.90 -3.12
CA ARG A 82 -5.33 11.21 -1.86
C ARG A 82 -6.36 10.10 -1.69
N ALA A 83 -5.88 8.93 -1.32
CA ALA A 83 -6.72 7.78 -1.07
C ALA A 83 -7.08 7.67 0.42
N PHE A 84 -8.32 7.27 0.63
CA PHE A 84 -8.85 6.82 1.91
C PHE A 84 -9.76 5.63 1.64
N GLY A 85 -9.81 4.64 2.56
CA GLY A 85 -10.65 3.46 2.40
C GLY A 85 -12.07 3.77 1.92
N PRO A 86 -12.79 4.77 2.52
CA PRO A 86 -14.13 5.14 2.10
C PRO A 86 -14.27 5.73 0.69
N ASN A 87 -13.20 6.21 0.06
CA ASN A 87 -13.28 6.68 -1.33
C ASN A 87 -12.79 5.65 -2.36
N GLN A 88 -11.99 4.70 -1.94
CA GLN A 88 -11.47 3.66 -2.82
C GLN A 88 -12.48 2.54 -3.08
N ALA A 89 -13.20 2.09 -2.05
CA ALA A 89 -14.18 1.01 -2.17
C ALA A 89 -15.31 1.33 -3.18
N PRO A 90 -15.97 2.49 -3.13
CA PRO A 90 -16.97 2.86 -4.14
C PRO A 90 -16.37 3.07 -5.52
N LEU A 91 -15.14 3.63 -5.61
CA LEU A 91 -14.49 3.90 -6.90
C LEU A 91 -14.23 2.62 -7.70
N VAL A 92 -13.92 1.51 -7.05
CA VAL A 92 -13.75 0.21 -7.69
C VAL A 92 -15.07 -0.56 -7.85
N GLY A 93 -16.19 -0.03 -7.37
CA GLY A 93 -17.50 -0.69 -7.46
C GLY A 93 -17.79 -1.66 -6.31
N LEU A 94 -16.92 -1.78 -5.31
CA LEU A 94 -17.12 -2.72 -4.20
C LEU A 94 -18.37 -2.39 -3.38
N ASP A 95 -18.64 -1.09 -3.16
CA ASP A 95 -19.83 -0.65 -2.42
C ASP A 95 -21.12 -0.99 -3.17
N ALA A 96 -21.12 -0.97 -4.50
CA ALA A 96 -22.27 -1.33 -5.31
C ALA A 96 -22.71 -2.81 -5.14
N LEU A 97 -21.81 -3.66 -4.65
CA LEU A 97 -22.11 -5.06 -4.37
C LEU A 97 -22.62 -5.28 -2.94
N THR A 98 -22.79 -4.23 -2.15
CA THR A 98 -23.29 -4.33 -0.78
C THR A 98 -24.74 -3.88 -0.70
N GLY A 99 -25.59 -4.63 0.02
CA GLY A 99 -27.00 -4.33 0.20
C GLY A 99 -27.92 -5.43 -0.29
N HIS A 100 -29.19 -5.10 -0.46
CA HIS A 100 -30.22 -6.02 -0.94
C HIS A 100 -30.66 -5.65 -2.37
N PRO A 101 -31.08 -6.64 -3.17
CA PRO A 101 -31.57 -6.38 -4.52
C PRO A 101 -32.73 -5.36 -4.53
N GLY A 102 -32.56 -4.29 -5.32
CA GLY A 102 -33.58 -3.23 -5.46
C GLY A 102 -33.50 -2.12 -4.41
N GLU A 103 -32.52 -2.16 -3.52
CA GLU A 103 -32.23 -1.09 -2.56
C GLU A 103 -30.95 -0.33 -2.94
N GLU A 104 -30.76 0.85 -2.34
CA GLU A 104 -29.49 1.58 -2.46
C GLU A 104 -28.37 0.79 -1.79
N PRO A 105 -27.15 0.81 -2.34
CA PRO A 105 -26.00 0.14 -1.75
C PRO A 105 -25.76 0.60 -0.30
N ALA A 106 -25.57 -0.37 0.60
CA ALA A 106 -25.31 -0.08 2.01
C ALA A 106 -23.94 0.57 2.24
N GLY A 107 -22.99 0.31 1.33
CA GLY A 107 -21.62 0.75 1.46
C GLY A 107 -20.83 0.01 2.57
N ILE A 108 -19.53 0.25 2.63
CA ILE A 108 -18.64 -0.35 3.63
C ILE A 108 -18.07 0.78 4.51
N ALA A 109 -18.87 1.26 5.45
CA ALA A 109 -18.55 2.45 6.23
C ALA A 109 -17.59 2.22 7.41
N SER A 110 -17.49 1.00 7.94
CA SER A 110 -16.80 0.72 9.21
C SER A 110 -15.45 0.03 9.09
N VAL A 111 -15.14 -0.48 7.92
CA VAL A 111 -13.89 -1.20 7.61
C VAL A 111 -13.33 -0.61 6.33
N ALA A 112 -12.02 -0.51 6.23
CA ALA A 112 -11.34 -0.08 5.01
C ALA A 112 -10.78 -1.31 4.25
N PRO A 113 -11.59 -2.08 3.49
CA PRO A 113 -11.14 -3.27 2.80
C PRO A 113 -9.88 -3.04 1.94
N PRO A 114 -9.73 -1.89 1.25
CA PRO A 114 -8.53 -1.62 0.47
C PRO A 114 -7.23 -1.71 1.26
N ASP A 115 -7.21 -1.20 2.50
CA ASP A 115 -6.01 -1.25 3.36
C ASP A 115 -5.63 -2.68 3.71
N TYR A 116 -6.62 -3.51 4.10
CA TYR A 116 -6.38 -4.91 4.49
C TYR A 116 -5.97 -5.79 3.31
N VAL A 117 -6.64 -5.62 2.17
CA VAL A 117 -6.34 -6.39 0.95
C VAL A 117 -4.94 -6.03 0.45
N ALA A 118 -4.61 -4.75 0.39
CA ALA A 118 -3.28 -4.31 0.03
C ALA A 118 -2.22 -4.83 1.00
N GLY A 119 -2.51 -4.84 2.30
CA GLY A 119 -1.62 -5.42 3.32
C GLY A 119 -1.35 -6.91 3.08
N MET A 120 -2.37 -7.70 2.74
CA MET A 120 -2.19 -9.11 2.39
C MET A 120 -1.34 -9.32 1.13
N HIS A 121 -1.58 -8.52 0.08
CA HIS A 121 -0.74 -8.54 -1.13
C HIS A 121 0.70 -8.12 -0.83
N ALA A 122 0.88 -7.11 0.02
CA ALA A 122 2.22 -6.68 0.44
C ALA A 122 2.98 -7.81 1.15
N VAL A 123 2.34 -8.59 2.03
CA VAL A 123 2.99 -9.72 2.70
C VAL A 123 3.50 -10.74 1.68
N VAL A 124 2.67 -11.14 0.71
CA VAL A 124 3.09 -12.10 -0.33
C VAL A 124 4.25 -11.54 -1.16
N SER A 125 4.15 -10.27 -1.57
CA SER A 125 5.19 -9.60 -2.36
C SER A 125 6.51 -9.46 -1.59
N ILE A 126 6.44 -9.14 -0.30
CA ILE A 126 7.61 -9.05 0.58
C ILE A 126 8.29 -10.41 0.70
N LEU A 127 7.54 -11.49 0.94
CA LEU A 127 8.10 -12.83 1.05
C LEU A 127 8.80 -13.26 -0.25
N SER A 128 8.19 -12.95 -1.41
CA SER A 128 8.81 -13.21 -2.71
C SER A 128 10.08 -12.38 -2.93
N ALA A 129 10.07 -11.12 -2.49
CA ALA A 129 11.23 -10.23 -2.59
C ALA A 129 12.37 -10.65 -1.66
N LEU A 130 12.07 -11.16 -0.47
CA LEU A 130 13.06 -11.72 0.45
C LEU A 130 13.73 -12.97 -0.15
N GLU A 131 12.95 -13.86 -0.75
CA GLU A 131 13.49 -15.02 -1.48
C GLU A 131 14.40 -14.59 -2.63
N HIS A 132 13.99 -13.58 -3.41
CA HIS A 132 14.82 -13.01 -4.47
C HIS A 132 16.13 -12.45 -3.90
N ARG A 133 16.07 -11.67 -2.82
CA ARG A 133 17.25 -11.12 -2.16
C ARG A 133 18.19 -12.22 -1.65
N ASP A 134 17.66 -13.28 -1.08
CA ASP A 134 18.46 -14.38 -0.57
C ASP A 134 19.25 -15.09 -1.68
N GLN A 135 18.71 -15.08 -2.92
CA GLN A 135 19.37 -15.67 -4.09
C GLN A 135 20.34 -14.71 -4.79
N THR A 136 20.09 -13.40 -4.76
CA THR A 136 20.83 -12.41 -5.56
C THR A 136 21.70 -11.47 -4.73
N GLY A 137 21.38 -11.29 -3.44
CA GLY A 137 21.94 -10.26 -2.59
C GLY A 137 21.34 -8.87 -2.78
N GLU A 138 20.42 -8.70 -3.74
CA GLU A 138 19.87 -7.42 -4.15
C GLU A 138 18.48 -7.16 -3.54
N GLY A 139 18.28 -5.94 -2.99
CA GLY A 139 16.98 -5.45 -2.60
C GLY A 139 16.14 -5.01 -3.81
N VAL A 140 14.86 -4.76 -3.58
CA VAL A 140 13.93 -4.32 -4.63
C VAL A 140 12.97 -3.25 -4.14
N SER A 141 12.45 -2.45 -5.08
CA SER A 141 11.32 -1.54 -4.83
C SER A 141 10.03 -2.18 -5.32
N LEU A 142 9.04 -2.25 -4.42
CA LEU A 142 7.70 -2.79 -4.68
C LEU A 142 6.67 -1.67 -4.60
N VAL A 143 5.75 -1.64 -5.54
CA VAL A 143 4.57 -0.75 -5.52
C VAL A 143 3.32 -1.61 -5.46
N ILE A 144 2.53 -1.41 -4.42
CA ILE A 144 1.26 -2.10 -4.18
C ILE A 144 0.15 -1.04 -4.24
N SER A 145 -0.52 -0.92 -5.37
CA SER A 145 -1.68 -0.02 -5.49
C SER A 145 -2.86 -0.59 -4.67
N GLN A 146 -3.33 0.17 -3.69
CA GLN A 146 -4.47 -0.26 -2.87
C GLN A 146 -5.74 -0.45 -3.72
N MET A 147 -5.96 0.44 -4.69
CA MET A 147 -7.10 0.34 -5.60
C MET A 147 -7.02 -0.94 -6.45
N GLU A 148 -5.88 -1.22 -7.09
CA GLU A 148 -5.71 -2.40 -7.95
C GLU A 148 -5.86 -3.70 -7.15
N THR A 149 -5.28 -3.76 -5.95
CA THR A 149 -5.45 -4.94 -5.09
C THR A 149 -6.90 -5.13 -4.67
N THR A 150 -7.67 -4.05 -4.46
CA THR A 150 -9.10 -4.13 -4.14
C THR A 150 -9.91 -4.67 -5.31
N VAL A 151 -9.56 -4.32 -6.56
CA VAL A 151 -10.19 -4.88 -7.76
C VAL A 151 -10.08 -6.41 -7.81
N SER A 152 -9.06 -7.00 -7.21
CA SER A 152 -8.92 -8.46 -7.15
C SER A 152 -10.10 -9.17 -6.45
N LEU A 153 -10.78 -8.47 -5.52
CA LEU A 153 -11.99 -8.99 -4.87
C LEU A 153 -13.19 -9.09 -5.82
N LEU A 154 -13.17 -8.33 -6.91
CA LEU A 154 -14.27 -8.26 -7.87
C LEU A 154 -14.12 -9.27 -9.01
N GLY A 155 -13.09 -10.10 -9.00
CA GLY A 155 -12.80 -11.04 -10.08
C GLY A 155 -14.01 -11.82 -10.60
N PRO A 156 -14.80 -12.51 -9.74
CA PRO A 156 -15.99 -13.24 -10.17
C PRO A 156 -17.05 -12.36 -10.84
N TYR A 157 -17.26 -11.16 -10.35
CA TYR A 157 -18.23 -10.20 -10.90
C TYR A 157 -17.78 -9.63 -12.25
N LEU A 158 -16.50 -9.34 -12.40
CA LEU A 158 -15.92 -8.89 -13.68
C LEU A 158 -16.04 -9.98 -14.76
N ILE A 159 -15.84 -11.23 -14.38
CA ILE A 159 -15.99 -12.36 -15.29
C ILE A 159 -17.47 -12.54 -15.68
N ASP A 160 -18.39 -12.50 -14.71
CA ASP A 160 -19.83 -12.62 -15.00
C ASP A 160 -20.28 -11.48 -15.93
N HIS A 161 -19.88 -10.25 -15.66
CA HIS A 161 -20.17 -9.11 -16.55
C HIS A 161 -19.62 -9.34 -17.96
N ALA A 162 -18.38 -9.79 -18.08
CA ALA A 162 -17.74 -10.01 -19.38
C ALA A 162 -18.46 -11.10 -20.21
N ILE A 163 -19.04 -12.12 -19.55
CA ILE A 163 -19.75 -13.22 -20.22
C ILE A 163 -21.21 -12.86 -20.51
N THR A 164 -21.89 -12.21 -19.57
CA THR A 164 -23.36 -12.04 -19.60
C THR A 164 -23.81 -10.62 -19.96
N GLY A 165 -22.92 -9.63 -19.86
CA GLY A 165 -23.26 -8.20 -20.00
C GLY A 165 -24.10 -7.65 -18.84
N ARG A 166 -24.32 -8.39 -17.75
CA ARG A 166 -25.06 -7.91 -16.59
C ARG A 166 -24.26 -6.85 -15.86
N THR A 167 -24.92 -5.79 -15.40
CA THR A 167 -24.39 -4.71 -14.55
C THR A 167 -25.03 -4.78 -13.18
#